data_5e1f94d64f6c9121e54e7610a8805cc2
#
_entry.id   5e1f94d64f6c9121e54e7610a8805cc2
#
_cell.length_a   1.000
_cell.length_b   1.000
_cell.length_c   1.000
_cell.angle_alpha   90.00
_cell.angle_beta   90.00
_cell.angle_gamma   90.00
#
_symmetry.space_group_name_H-M   'P 1'
#
loop_
_entity.id
_entity.type
_entity.pdbx_description
1 polymer ?
#
loop_
_entity_poly.entity_id
_entity_poly.type
_entity_poly.pdbx_seq_one_letter_code
_entity_poly.pdbx_strand_id
1 'polypeptide(L)'
;MSVVPTGAPQPPDFQDAPVIGTRGTIYPGLIDLHNHLSYNALALWRVPELYTNRDQWGRHLDYRKLIRGPMTVLGKTPGYVEAVVRYVECKCLLGGVTTAQGIALFSNQGITRYYRGVVRNVEETGEDDLPDAATKISDVEAEDAEKFLERLQGSSCLLLHLSEGTDERAREHFLALRLTNGTWAITPSLAGIHCVALEPADYNVLAENGGSMVWSPLSNLLLYGQTADVEAAKKAGVRIGLGSDWSPSGSKSLLGELKVARIVAAERDIGFSDREILAMSTRDAAEILKWSDALGSIEAGKRADLLVVYGRSTDPYAGLLEAGETQISLVVIDGVPRVGNERLMSSFGPWTERWRVESAERVLNLSQESADPVVGALTLREARDRLRDGLANLPELARELEQMAPAVRAAWPQWSLVLDHEEPLDTAIRPHFGEESATRLAEVMVARQALFELLIPLDLDPPTVSDDRAFFRRLSEETNLPDYVSEGLPALF
;
A
#
# COMPACT_ATOMS: atom_id res chain seq x y z
N MET A 1 11.77 19.27 -13.08
CA MET A 1 13.14 19.06 -12.50
C MET A 1 14.19 19.28 -13.56
N SER A 2 15.36 19.86 -13.20
CA SER A 2 16.58 19.90 -14.05
C SER A 2 17.65 19.03 -13.44
N VAL A 3 18.40 18.30 -14.28
CA VAL A 3 19.50 17.44 -13.86
C VAL A 3 20.75 17.89 -14.63
N VAL A 4 21.81 18.25 -13.89
CA VAL A 4 23.06 18.71 -14.48
C VAL A 4 24.26 17.92 -13.93
N PRO A 5 25.34 17.72 -14.70
CA PRO A 5 26.54 17.05 -14.23
C PRO A 5 27.17 17.75 -13.03
N THR A 6 27.89 17.01 -12.19
CA THR A 6 28.69 17.57 -11.10
C THR A 6 29.70 18.56 -11.64
N GLY A 7 29.74 19.77 -11.07
CA GLY A 7 30.63 20.86 -11.49
C GLY A 7 30.10 21.72 -12.64
N ALA A 8 28.95 21.37 -13.23
CA ALA A 8 28.28 22.27 -14.16
C ALA A 8 27.69 23.51 -13.42
N PRO A 9 27.61 24.66 -14.09
CA PRO A 9 26.96 25.84 -13.51
C PRO A 9 25.48 25.57 -13.26
N GLN A 10 24.89 26.25 -12.26
CA GLN A 10 23.46 26.22 -12.05
C GLN A 10 22.72 26.66 -13.32
N PRO A 11 21.62 25.97 -13.67
CA PRO A 11 20.78 26.41 -14.77
C PRO A 11 20.26 27.84 -14.55
N PRO A 12 20.02 28.63 -15.63
CA PRO A 12 19.63 30.04 -15.52
C PRO A 12 18.47 30.29 -14.56
N ASP A 13 17.45 29.41 -14.58
CA ASP A 13 16.25 29.53 -13.74
C ASP A 13 16.51 29.23 -12.24
N PHE A 14 17.70 28.74 -11.89
CA PHE A 14 18.08 28.36 -10.53
C PHE A 14 19.31 29.11 -10.00
N GLN A 15 19.77 30.17 -10.67
CA GLN A 15 21.01 30.88 -10.28
C GLN A 15 20.97 31.46 -8.87
N ASP A 16 19.78 31.90 -8.43
CA ASP A 16 19.57 32.45 -7.09
C ASP A 16 19.06 31.40 -6.07
N ALA A 17 18.86 30.15 -6.50
CA ALA A 17 18.38 29.08 -5.63
C ALA A 17 19.47 28.61 -4.66
N PRO A 18 19.13 28.36 -3.38
CA PRO A 18 20.11 27.85 -2.40
C PRO A 18 20.59 26.45 -2.79
N VAL A 19 21.89 26.22 -2.66
CA VAL A 19 22.49 24.89 -2.86
C VAL A 19 22.48 24.12 -1.56
N ILE A 20 21.79 22.98 -1.53
CA ILE A 20 21.63 22.14 -0.36
C ILE A 20 22.40 20.83 -0.54
N GLY A 21 23.49 20.68 0.22
CA GLY A 21 24.25 19.43 0.24
C GLY A 21 23.56 18.35 1.07
N THR A 22 23.10 17.26 0.44
CA THR A 22 22.34 16.19 1.11
C THR A 22 23.21 15.27 1.96
N ARG A 23 24.50 15.13 1.62
CA ARG A 23 25.46 14.16 2.21
C ARG A 23 24.96 12.70 2.12
N GLY A 24 24.17 12.41 1.12
CA GLY A 24 23.57 11.10 0.90
C GLY A 24 23.34 10.81 -0.57
N THR A 25 22.76 9.67 -0.86
CA THR A 25 22.31 9.28 -2.20
C THR A 25 20.90 9.75 -2.41
N ILE A 26 20.61 10.29 -3.60
CA ILE A 26 19.28 10.72 -4.02
C ILE A 26 18.69 9.64 -4.92
N TYR A 27 17.50 9.19 -4.60
CA TYR A 27 16.72 8.20 -5.35
C TYR A 27 15.41 8.83 -5.85
N PRO A 28 14.78 8.27 -6.87
CA PRO A 28 13.37 8.57 -7.14
C PRO A 28 12.53 8.26 -5.91
N GLY A 29 11.43 8.99 -5.71
CA GLY A 29 10.45 8.67 -4.68
C GLY A 29 9.88 7.26 -4.89
N LEU A 30 9.61 6.55 -3.80
CA LEU A 30 9.06 5.20 -3.86
C LEU A 30 7.56 5.22 -4.20
N ILE A 31 7.15 4.33 -5.08
CA ILE A 31 5.78 4.13 -5.53
C ILE A 31 5.30 2.77 -5.04
N ASP A 32 4.35 2.77 -4.12
CA ASP A 32 3.72 1.57 -3.54
C ASP A 32 2.47 1.22 -4.34
N LEU A 33 2.56 0.22 -5.21
CA LEU A 33 1.49 -0.15 -6.13
C LEU A 33 0.36 -0.95 -5.48
N HIS A 34 0.58 -1.48 -4.29
CA HIS A 34 -0.42 -2.23 -3.55
C HIS A 34 -0.31 -1.99 -2.07
N ASN A 35 -1.33 -1.35 -1.51
CA ASN A 35 -1.41 -1.08 -0.08
C ASN A 35 -2.86 -0.83 0.35
N HIS A 36 -3.28 -1.48 1.42
CA HIS A 36 -4.53 -1.19 2.10
C HIS A 36 -4.29 -0.20 3.25
N LEU A 37 -3.94 1.04 2.92
CA LEU A 37 -3.50 2.06 3.87
C LEU A 37 -4.41 2.23 5.07
N SER A 38 -5.72 2.11 4.90
CA SER A 38 -6.70 2.24 5.99
C SER A 38 -6.41 1.31 7.18
N TYR A 39 -5.78 0.16 6.93
CA TYR A 39 -5.50 -0.85 7.95
C TYR A 39 -4.14 -0.67 8.63
N ASN A 40 -3.31 0.26 8.17
CA ASN A 40 -1.93 0.41 8.64
C ASN A 40 -1.80 1.08 10.03
N ALA A 41 -2.91 1.30 10.71
CA ALA A 41 -2.95 1.58 12.15
C ALA A 41 -2.83 0.31 13.01
N LEU A 42 -3.03 -0.88 12.41
CA LEU A 42 -2.99 -2.17 13.08
C LEU A 42 -1.63 -2.82 12.95
N ALA A 43 -1.24 -3.55 14.00
CA ALA A 43 0.01 -4.28 14.03
C ALA A 43 -0.08 -5.60 13.25
N LEU A 44 1.10 -6.20 12.99
CA LEU A 44 1.21 -7.52 12.38
C LEU A 44 0.30 -8.52 13.10
N TRP A 45 -0.56 -9.17 12.33
CA TRP A 45 -1.49 -10.19 12.78
C TRP A 45 -0.75 -11.51 12.93
N ARG A 46 -0.89 -12.18 14.07
CA ARG A 46 -0.44 -13.54 14.19
C ARG A 46 -1.38 -14.46 13.42
N VAL A 47 -0.95 -14.88 12.24
CA VAL A 47 -1.76 -15.71 11.34
C VAL A 47 -1.86 -17.12 11.91
N PRO A 48 -3.09 -17.60 12.23
CA PRO A 48 -3.26 -18.83 13.00
C PRO A 48 -2.90 -20.09 12.23
N GLU A 49 -3.01 -20.07 10.90
CA GLU A 49 -2.75 -21.21 10.02
C GLU A 49 -2.42 -20.72 8.60
N LEU A 50 -1.85 -21.59 7.78
CA LEU A 50 -1.71 -21.32 6.35
C LEU A 50 -3.04 -21.50 5.64
N TYR A 51 -3.36 -20.55 4.77
CA TYR A 51 -4.56 -20.57 3.93
C TYR A 51 -4.20 -21.00 2.51
N THR A 52 -5.18 -21.44 1.73
CA THR A 52 -4.99 -21.79 0.32
C THR A 52 -5.57 -20.75 -0.64
N ASN A 53 -6.46 -19.87 -0.15
CA ASN A 53 -6.98 -18.72 -0.90
C ASN A 53 -7.49 -17.62 0.05
N ARG A 54 -7.71 -16.43 -0.51
CA ARG A 54 -8.13 -15.24 0.25
C ARG A 54 -9.49 -15.38 0.95
N ASP A 55 -10.40 -16.17 0.43
CA ASP A 55 -11.74 -16.33 1.02
C ASP A 55 -11.71 -16.98 2.40
N GLN A 56 -10.67 -17.74 2.69
CA GLN A 56 -10.55 -18.47 3.96
C GLN A 56 -10.18 -17.53 5.12
N TRP A 57 -9.11 -16.74 4.98
CA TRP A 57 -8.67 -15.86 6.07
C TRP A 57 -9.65 -14.70 6.32
N GLY A 58 -10.31 -14.20 5.28
CA GLY A 58 -11.32 -13.16 5.41
C GLY A 58 -12.54 -13.55 6.26
N ARG A 59 -12.80 -14.87 6.43
CA ARG A 59 -13.88 -15.44 7.27
C ARG A 59 -13.41 -15.82 8.67
N HIS A 60 -12.10 -15.84 8.94
CA HIS A 60 -11.56 -16.28 10.23
C HIS A 60 -11.99 -15.33 11.36
N LEU A 61 -12.29 -15.90 12.54
CA LEU A 61 -12.75 -15.12 13.69
C LEU A 61 -11.70 -14.10 14.15
N ASP A 62 -10.42 -14.46 14.13
CA ASP A 62 -9.34 -13.57 14.54
C ASP A 62 -9.20 -12.39 13.57
N TYR A 63 -9.39 -12.60 12.25
CA TYR A 63 -9.46 -11.52 11.28
C TYR A 63 -10.57 -10.51 11.63
N ARG A 64 -11.78 -11.01 11.94
CA ARG A 64 -12.89 -10.16 12.36
C ARG A 64 -12.60 -9.44 13.67
N LYS A 65 -11.96 -10.12 14.62
CA LYS A 65 -11.67 -9.59 15.96
C LYS A 65 -10.53 -8.57 15.97
N LEU A 66 -9.46 -8.82 15.21
CA LEU A 66 -8.19 -8.09 15.31
C LEU A 66 -7.99 -7.09 14.16
N ILE A 67 -8.71 -7.24 13.05
CA ILE A 67 -8.51 -6.42 11.84
C ILE A 67 -9.80 -5.75 11.42
N ARG A 68 -10.75 -6.49 10.87
CA ARG A 68 -11.97 -5.91 10.30
C ARG A 68 -12.82 -5.16 11.33
N GLY A 69 -13.05 -5.74 12.49
CA GLY A 69 -13.87 -5.14 13.55
C GLY A 69 -13.30 -3.83 14.07
N PRO A 70 -12.01 -3.77 14.48
CA PRO A 70 -11.34 -2.54 14.87
C PRO A 70 -11.46 -1.44 13.79
N MET A 71 -11.18 -1.77 12.53
CA MET A 71 -11.27 -0.79 11.45
C MET A 71 -12.71 -0.36 11.14
N THR A 72 -13.70 -1.26 11.28
CA THR A 72 -15.12 -0.90 11.19
C THR A 72 -15.50 0.12 12.25
N VAL A 73 -15.01 -0.03 13.48
CA VAL A 73 -15.28 0.92 14.57
C VAL A 73 -14.58 2.26 14.31
N LEU A 74 -13.27 2.25 14.10
CA LEU A 74 -12.51 3.47 13.85
C LEU A 74 -12.96 4.19 12.57
N GLY A 75 -13.23 3.44 11.51
CA GLY A 75 -13.63 3.96 10.20
C GLY A 75 -15.05 4.55 10.17
N LYS A 76 -15.87 4.34 11.21
CA LYS A 76 -17.24 4.88 11.32
C LYS A 76 -17.43 5.81 12.51
N THR A 77 -16.42 5.95 13.37
CA THR A 77 -16.49 6.80 14.54
C THR A 77 -15.84 8.16 14.24
N PRO A 78 -16.56 9.27 14.46
CA PRO A 78 -16.04 10.61 14.21
C PRO A 78 -14.75 10.91 14.98
N GLY A 79 -13.84 11.63 14.35
CA GLY A 79 -12.53 11.97 14.91
C GLY A 79 -11.48 10.89 14.71
N TYR A 80 -11.88 9.64 14.46
CA TYR A 80 -10.94 8.54 14.20
C TYR A 80 -10.65 8.33 12.70
N VAL A 81 -11.60 8.59 11.83
CA VAL A 81 -11.39 8.55 10.36
C VAL A 81 -10.25 9.48 9.98
N GLU A 82 -10.31 10.73 10.44
CA GLU A 82 -9.29 11.74 10.20
C GLU A 82 -7.93 11.33 10.76
N ALA A 83 -7.96 10.70 11.96
CA ALA A 83 -6.75 10.22 12.62
C ALA A 83 -6.12 9.05 11.86
N VAL A 84 -6.91 8.09 11.37
CA VAL A 84 -6.39 6.99 10.52
C VAL A 84 -5.72 7.57 9.29
N VAL A 85 -6.44 8.40 8.53
CA VAL A 85 -5.94 8.98 7.28
C VAL A 85 -4.62 9.72 7.50
N ARG A 86 -4.55 10.64 8.49
CA ARG A 86 -3.31 11.39 8.79
C ARG A 86 -2.17 10.49 9.24
N TYR A 87 -2.47 9.52 10.09
CA TYR A 87 -1.45 8.64 10.66
C TYR A 87 -0.78 7.79 9.58
N VAL A 88 -1.58 7.13 8.74
CA VAL A 88 -1.05 6.21 7.72
C VAL A 88 -0.37 6.95 6.57
N GLU A 89 -0.84 8.15 6.22
CA GLU A 89 -0.13 9.05 5.30
C GLU A 89 1.27 9.38 5.81
N CYS A 90 1.39 9.72 7.10
CA CYS A 90 2.70 9.98 7.70
C CYS A 90 3.59 8.73 7.77
N LYS A 91 3.00 7.52 7.94
CA LYS A 91 3.77 6.27 7.80
C LYS A 91 4.42 6.15 6.42
N CYS A 92 3.67 6.42 5.36
CA CYS A 92 4.22 6.44 4.00
C CYS A 92 5.42 7.41 3.90
N LEU A 93 5.25 8.65 4.36
CA LEU A 93 6.30 9.66 4.32
C LEU A 93 7.56 9.24 5.10
N LEU A 94 7.38 8.71 6.32
CA LEU A 94 8.48 8.26 7.17
C LEU A 94 9.20 7.04 6.57
N GLY A 95 8.50 6.22 5.77
CA GLY A 95 9.05 5.10 5.01
C GLY A 95 9.61 5.46 3.62
N GLY A 96 9.62 6.73 3.23
CA GLY A 96 10.16 7.18 1.93
C GLY A 96 9.21 7.02 0.75
N VAL A 97 7.95 6.68 0.98
CA VAL A 97 6.92 6.51 -0.05
C VAL A 97 6.34 7.88 -0.43
N THR A 98 6.36 8.20 -1.71
CA THR A 98 5.80 9.44 -2.26
C THR A 98 4.45 9.26 -2.93
N THR A 99 4.16 8.02 -3.33
CA THR A 99 2.93 7.63 -4.02
C THR A 99 2.49 6.25 -3.55
N ALA A 100 1.21 6.06 -3.28
CA ALA A 100 0.63 4.77 -2.87
C ALA A 100 -0.80 4.62 -3.37
N GLN A 101 -1.38 3.42 -3.27
CA GLN A 101 -2.83 3.28 -3.30
C GLN A 101 -3.46 4.15 -2.23
N GLY A 102 -4.57 4.80 -2.54
CA GLY A 102 -5.20 5.80 -1.69
C GLY A 102 -6.20 5.21 -0.70
N ILE A 103 -6.79 6.11 0.08
CA ILE A 103 -7.84 5.79 1.03
C ILE A 103 -9.17 6.23 0.43
N ALA A 104 -10.05 5.29 0.18
CA ALA A 104 -11.42 5.60 -0.25
C ALA A 104 -12.28 6.04 0.93
N LEU A 105 -13.04 7.11 0.72
CA LEU A 105 -13.93 7.73 1.69
C LEU A 105 -15.36 7.73 1.16
N PHE A 106 -16.31 7.46 2.04
CA PHE A 106 -17.74 7.51 1.74
C PHE A 106 -18.44 8.49 2.68
N SER A 107 -19.23 9.38 2.10
CA SER A 107 -20.02 10.34 2.88
C SER A 107 -21.45 9.84 3.14
N ASN A 108 -22.10 10.38 4.18
CA ASN A 108 -23.52 10.14 4.44
C ASN A 108 -24.46 10.73 3.36
N GLN A 109 -23.92 11.48 2.40
CA GLN A 109 -24.64 11.98 1.22
C GLN A 109 -24.51 11.07 0.00
N GLY A 110 -23.87 9.90 0.15
CA GLY A 110 -23.65 8.95 -0.93
C GLY A 110 -22.51 9.27 -1.88
N ILE A 111 -21.60 10.16 -1.49
CA ILE A 111 -20.43 10.52 -2.30
C ILE A 111 -19.26 9.61 -1.91
N THR A 112 -18.67 8.95 -2.89
CA THR A 112 -17.38 8.23 -2.75
C THR A 112 -16.28 9.04 -3.42
N ARG A 113 -15.15 9.20 -2.76
CA ARG A 113 -13.94 9.81 -3.31
C ARG A 113 -12.70 9.26 -2.62
N TYR A 114 -11.54 9.50 -3.19
CA TYR A 114 -10.28 9.24 -2.51
C TYR A 114 -9.82 10.47 -1.71
N TYR A 115 -9.09 10.21 -0.63
CA TYR A 115 -8.43 11.26 0.14
C TYR A 115 -7.26 11.83 -0.66
N ARG A 116 -7.21 13.16 -0.79
CA ARG A 116 -6.12 13.89 -1.44
C ARG A 116 -5.21 14.51 -0.38
N GLY A 117 -4.17 13.78 -0.04
CA GLY A 117 -3.19 14.19 0.95
C GLY A 117 -1.89 14.73 0.37
N VAL A 118 -0.85 14.72 1.20
CA VAL A 118 0.51 15.08 0.80
C VAL A 118 1.21 13.93 0.08
N VAL A 119 0.83 12.68 0.37
CA VAL A 119 1.23 11.50 -0.42
C VAL A 119 0.27 11.38 -1.59
N ARG A 120 0.81 11.25 -2.78
CA ARG A 120 -0.01 11.08 -3.99
C ARG A 120 -0.72 9.73 -3.94
N ASN A 121 -2.02 9.71 -4.22
CA ASN A 121 -2.74 8.47 -4.46
C ASN A 121 -2.80 8.13 -5.95
N VAL A 122 -2.92 6.85 -6.27
CA VAL A 122 -2.92 6.40 -7.69
C VAL A 122 -4.31 6.47 -8.33
N GLU A 123 -5.39 6.55 -7.52
CA GLU A 123 -6.77 6.45 -8.00
C GLU A 123 -7.43 7.80 -8.29
N GLU A 124 -6.94 8.87 -7.68
CA GLU A 124 -7.48 10.23 -7.86
C GLU A 124 -6.35 11.23 -7.75
N THR A 125 -5.52 11.31 -8.80
CA THR A 125 -4.33 12.17 -8.82
C THR A 125 -4.70 13.64 -8.93
N GLY A 126 -5.70 13.95 -9.73
CA GLY A 126 -6.10 15.30 -10.11
C GLY A 126 -5.08 16.00 -11.01
N GLU A 127 -4.22 15.25 -11.69
CA GLU A 127 -3.10 15.72 -12.48
C GLU A 127 -3.22 15.19 -13.91
N ASP A 128 -3.19 16.08 -14.92
CA ASP A 128 -3.42 15.72 -16.33
C ASP A 128 -2.35 14.76 -16.90
N ASP A 129 -1.12 14.84 -16.39
CA ASP A 129 0.02 14.00 -16.81
C ASP A 129 0.18 12.71 -15.99
N LEU A 130 -0.68 12.50 -15.01
CA LEU A 130 -0.73 11.31 -14.17
C LEU A 130 -2.14 10.71 -14.20
N PRO A 131 -2.50 9.96 -15.26
CA PRO A 131 -3.83 9.40 -15.38
C PRO A 131 -4.17 8.49 -14.20
N ASP A 132 -5.39 8.63 -13.67
CA ASP A 132 -5.88 7.84 -12.55
C ASP A 132 -5.85 6.35 -12.86
N ALA A 133 -5.40 5.56 -11.89
CA ALA A 133 -5.51 4.12 -11.93
C ALA A 133 -6.85 3.68 -11.31
N ALA A 134 -7.43 2.61 -11.84
CA ALA A 134 -8.55 1.95 -11.20
C ALA A 134 -8.02 0.85 -10.28
N THR A 135 -8.66 0.67 -9.12
CA THR A 135 -8.36 -0.46 -8.23
C THR A 135 -9.60 -1.33 -8.10
N LYS A 136 -9.39 -2.62 -8.12
CA LYS A 136 -10.45 -3.60 -7.94
C LYS A 136 -9.95 -4.72 -7.04
N ILE A 137 -10.69 -4.99 -5.97
CA ILE A 137 -10.35 -6.03 -5.00
C ILE A 137 -10.94 -7.37 -5.42
N SER A 138 -12.14 -7.36 -5.98
CA SER A 138 -12.84 -8.58 -6.38
C SER A 138 -12.31 -9.11 -7.70
N ASP A 139 -12.10 -10.42 -7.76
CA ASP A 139 -11.76 -11.14 -8.96
C ASP A 139 -12.87 -11.04 -10.03
N VAL A 140 -12.49 -11.26 -11.29
CA VAL A 140 -13.42 -11.26 -12.42
C VAL A 140 -13.98 -12.66 -12.60
N GLU A 141 -15.30 -12.76 -12.84
CA GLU A 141 -15.92 -14.01 -13.25
C GLU A 141 -15.86 -14.18 -14.75
N ALA A 142 -15.82 -15.45 -15.19
CA ALA A 142 -15.80 -15.80 -16.61
C ALA A 142 -16.97 -15.19 -17.41
N GLU A 143 -18.14 -15.06 -16.78
CA GLU A 143 -19.33 -14.47 -17.41
C GLU A 143 -19.22 -12.95 -17.63
N ASP A 144 -18.32 -12.28 -16.90
CA ASP A 144 -18.11 -10.84 -16.94
C ASP A 144 -16.81 -10.43 -17.68
N ALA A 145 -16.09 -11.40 -18.27
CA ALA A 145 -14.79 -11.13 -18.91
C ALA A 145 -14.90 -10.12 -20.07
N GLU A 146 -15.97 -10.13 -20.84
CA GLU A 146 -16.19 -9.15 -21.91
C GLU A 146 -16.35 -7.73 -21.33
N LYS A 147 -17.17 -7.55 -20.30
CA LYS A 147 -17.34 -6.26 -19.61
C LYS A 147 -16.04 -5.81 -18.94
N PHE A 148 -15.28 -6.76 -18.40
CA PHE A 148 -13.99 -6.46 -17.81
C PHE A 148 -12.99 -5.97 -18.86
N LEU A 149 -12.98 -6.58 -20.04
CA LEU A 149 -12.16 -6.12 -21.17
C LEU A 149 -12.54 -4.69 -21.60
N GLU A 150 -13.83 -4.37 -21.71
CA GLU A 150 -14.29 -3.00 -22.01
C GLU A 150 -13.78 -2.00 -20.96
N ARG A 151 -13.83 -2.39 -19.69
CA ARG A 151 -13.30 -1.56 -18.60
C ARG A 151 -11.79 -1.35 -18.69
N LEU A 152 -11.03 -2.41 -19.00
CA LEU A 152 -9.58 -2.32 -19.21
C LEU A 152 -9.22 -1.39 -20.36
N GLN A 153 -9.99 -1.43 -21.46
CA GLN A 153 -9.79 -0.56 -22.63
C GLN A 153 -10.07 0.91 -22.30
N GLY A 154 -10.93 1.18 -21.33
CA GLY A 154 -11.24 2.53 -20.83
C GLY A 154 -10.35 3.02 -19.70
N SER A 155 -9.40 2.20 -19.21
CA SER A 155 -8.54 2.51 -18.07
C SER A 155 -7.08 2.65 -18.52
N SER A 156 -6.35 3.60 -17.92
CA SER A 156 -4.90 3.74 -18.09
C SER A 156 -4.16 2.58 -17.42
N CYS A 157 -4.55 2.27 -16.18
CA CYS A 157 -4.07 1.15 -15.37
C CYS A 157 -5.23 0.63 -14.52
N LEU A 158 -5.32 -0.68 -14.34
CA LEU A 158 -6.25 -1.33 -13.43
C LEU A 158 -5.47 -2.34 -12.58
N LEU A 159 -5.40 -2.06 -11.28
CA LEU A 159 -4.78 -2.89 -10.26
C LEU A 159 -5.84 -3.87 -9.73
N LEU A 160 -5.68 -5.16 -10.02
CA LEU A 160 -6.63 -6.22 -9.71
C LEU A 160 -5.98 -7.25 -8.80
N HIS A 161 -6.55 -7.55 -7.64
CA HIS A 161 -6.19 -8.77 -6.91
C HIS A 161 -6.49 -9.97 -7.81
N LEU A 162 -5.45 -10.70 -8.16
CA LEU A 162 -5.52 -11.77 -9.14
C LEU A 162 -4.86 -13.02 -8.61
N SER A 163 -5.63 -14.11 -8.55
CA SER A 163 -5.13 -15.44 -8.18
C SER A 163 -4.34 -15.43 -6.85
N GLU A 164 -4.93 -14.79 -5.84
CA GLU A 164 -4.38 -14.69 -4.49
C GLU A 164 -4.66 -15.96 -3.70
N GLY A 165 -3.68 -16.85 -3.64
CA GLY A 165 -3.76 -18.15 -3.00
C GLY A 165 -2.90 -19.19 -3.72
N THR A 166 -3.02 -20.46 -3.33
CA THR A 166 -2.18 -21.56 -3.82
C THR A 166 -3.00 -22.71 -4.42
N ASP A 167 -4.33 -22.66 -4.36
CA ASP A 167 -5.21 -23.70 -4.85
C ASP A 167 -5.76 -23.40 -6.27
N GLU A 168 -6.41 -24.38 -6.87
CA GLU A 168 -7.04 -24.27 -8.17
C GLU A 168 -8.12 -23.18 -8.21
N ARG A 169 -8.83 -22.96 -7.12
CA ARG A 169 -9.83 -21.90 -7.02
C ARG A 169 -9.22 -20.51 -7.17
N ALA A 170 -8.07 -20.26 -6.54
CA ALA A 170 -7.34 -19.01 -6.74
C ALA A 170 -6.88 -18.85 -8.19
N ARG A 171 -6.44 -19.95 -8.85
CA ARG A 171 -6.06 -19.93 -10.27
C ARG A 171 -7.24 -19.71 -11.20
N GLU A 172 -8.42 -20.23 -10.87
CA GLU A 172 -9.65 -20.03 -11.65
C GLU A 172 -9.94 -18.54 -11.88
N HIS A 173 -9.54 -17.63 -10.98
CA HIS A 173 -9.70 -16.20 -11.17
C HIS A 173 -8.89 -15.67 -12.38
N PHE A 174 -7.70 -16.20 -12.63
CA PHE A 174 -6.96 -15.91 -13.86
C PHE A 174 -7.62 -16.54 -15.08
N LEU A 175 -8.01 -17.82 -14.99
CA LEU A 175 -8.65 -18.52 -16.09
C LEU A 175 -9.98 -17.91 -16.49
N ALA A 176 -10.69 -17.26 -15.55
CA ALA A 176 -11.91 -16.51 -15.82
C ALA A 176 -11.70 -15.28 -16.74
N LEU A 177 -10.47 -14.81 -16.93
CA LEU A 177 -10.17 -13.77 -17.90
C LEU A 177 -10.19 -14.27 -19.36
N ARG A 178 -10.37 -15.56 -19.59
CA ARG A 178 -10.44 -16.13 -20.93
C ARG A 178 -11.81 -15.94 -21.54
N LEU A 179 -11.88 -15.24 -22.66
CA LEU A 179 -13.11 -14.97 -23.38
C LEU A 179 -13.63 -16.21 -24.11
N THR A 180 -14.91 -16.23 -24.42
CA THR A 180 -15.57 -17.33 -25.14
C THR A 180 -14.97 -17.62 -26.51
N ASN A 181 -14.38 -16.62 -27.18
CA ASN A 181 -13.68 -16.74 -28.45
C ASN A 181 -12.24 -17.28 -28.33
N GLY A 182 -11.79 -17.58 -27.11
CA GLY A 182 -10.45 -18.11 -26.82
C GLY A 182 -9.36 -17.05 -26.62
N THR A 183 -9.64 -15.76 -26.81
CA THR A 183 -8.72 -14.66 -26.46
C THR A 183 -8.83 -14.33 -24.96
N TRP A 184 -8.07 -13.35 -24.51
CA TRP A 184 -7.99 -13.00 -23.08
C TRP A 184 -8.45 -11.56 -22.82
N ALA A 185 -9.16 -11.34 -21.72
CA ALA A 185 -9.48 -10.02 -21.20
C ALA A 185 -8.25 -9.47 -20.44
N ILE A 186 -7.14 -9.37 -21.15
CA ILE A 186 -5.86 -8.85 -20.65
C ILE A 186 -5.37 -7.82 -21.66
N THR A 187 -4.92 -6.67 -21.16
CA THR A 187 -4.35 -5.57 -21.95
C THR A 187 -3.17 -4.97 -21.20
N PRO A 188 -2.38 -4.07 -21.81
CA PRO A 188 -1.32 -3.35 -21.11
C PRO A 188 -1.78 -2.51 -19.92
N SER A 189 -3.10 -2.34 -19.73
CA SER A 189 -3.67 -1.66 -18.56
C SER A 189 -3.84 -2.59 -17.35
N LEU A 190 -3.77 -3.91 -17.50
CA LEU A 190 -3.93 -4.84 -16.39
C LEU A 190 -2.62 -5.00 -15.60
N ALA A 191 -2.71 -4.81 -14.29
CA ALA A 191 -1.68 -5.20 -13.33
C ALA A 191 -2.29 -6.14 -12.28
N GLY A 192 -1.94 -7.43 -12.35
CA GLY A 192 -2.40 -8.44 -11.40
C GLY A 192 -1.63 -8.34 -10.09
N ILE A 193 -2.32 -8.12 -8.98
CA ILE A 193 -1.73 -8.11 -7.64
C ILE A 193 -1.66 -9.55 -7.13
N HIS A 194 -0.59 -9.89 -6.42
CA HIS A 194 -0.23 -11.20 -5.86
C HIS A 194 0.16 -12.24 -6.92
N CYS A 195 -0.74 -12.69 -7.77
CA CYS A 195 -0.50 -13.71 -8.80
C CYS A 195 0.13 -15.02 -8.27
N VAL A 196 -0.20 -15.43 -7.04
CA VAL A 196 0.48 -16.56 -6.35
C VAL A 196 0.15 -17.90 -7.00
N ALA A 197 -1.13 -18.09 -7.43
CA ALA A 197 -1.57 -19.35 -8.03
C ALA A 197 -1.27 -19.48 -9.53
N LEU A 198 -0.60 -18.49 -10.15
CA LEU A 198 -0.26 -18.56 -11.56
C LEU A 198 0.83 -19.58 -11.81
N GLU A 199 0.67 -20.35 -12.89
CA GLU A 199 1.67 -21.27 -13.42
C GLU A 199 2.56 -20.57 -14.48
N PRO A 200 3.73 -21.14 -14.82
CA PRO A 200 4.61 -20.55 -15.84
C PRO A 200 3.92 -20.26 -17.19
N ALA A 201 2.94 -21.08 -17.59
CA ALA A 201 2.17 -20.85 -18.82
C ALA A 201 1.26 -19.60 -18.71
N ASP A 202 0.73 -19.32 -17.53
CA ASP A 202 -0.15 -18.19 -17.30
C ASP A 202 0.64 -16.86 -17.37
N TYR A 203 1.88 -16.84 -16.88
CA TYR A 203 2.77 -15.66 -17.03
C TYR A 203 3.13 -15.40 -18.51
N ASN A 204 3.27 -16.43 -19.35
CA ASN A 204 3.44 -16.23 -20.78
C ASN A 204 2.21 -15.53 -21.39
N VAL A 205 1.01 -16.00 -21.03
CA VAL A 205 -0.25 -15.37 -21.49
C VAL A 205 -0.33 -13.91 -21.01
N LEU A 206 0.02 -13.64 -19.76
CA LEU A 206 0.02 -12.28 -19.19
C LEU A 206 0.96 -11.38 -19.99
N ALA A 207 2.19 -11.84 -20.26
CA ALA A 207 3.20 -11.10 -21.01
C ALA A 207 2.81 -10.87 -22.48
N GLU A 208 2.32 -11.91 -23.18
CA GLU A 208 1.88 -11.84 -24.56
C GLU A 208 0.77 -10.81 -24.80
N ASN A 209 -0.07 -10.58 -23.79
CA ASN A 209 -1.14 -9.59 -23.81
C ASN A 209 -0.74 -8.24 -23.18
N GLY A 210 0.55 -8.09 -22.80
CA GLY A 210 1.11 -6.85 -22.26
C GLY A 210 0.74 -6.55 -20.80
N GLY A 211 0.13 -7.48 -20.10
CA GLY A 211 -0.19 -7.36 -18.69
C GLY A 211 1.06 -7.32 -17.80
N SER A 212 0.91 -6.80 -16.62
CA SER A 212 1.96 -6.68 -15.59
C SER A 212 1.50 -7.30 -14.27
N MET A 213 2.40 -7.40 -13.30
CA MET A 213 2.04 -7.88 -11.97
C MET A 213 2.58 -6.97 -10.87
N VAL A 214 1.97 -7.04 -9.70
CA VAL A 214 2.43 -6.41 -8.46
C VAL A 214 2.69 -7.50 -7.43
N TRP A 215 3.93 -7.58 -6.97
CA TRP A 215 4.39 -8.58 -6.04
C TRP A 215 4.36 -8.07 -4.59
N SER A 216 3.81 -8.85 -3.67
CA SER A 216 3.76 -8.58 -2.22
C SER A 216 4.30 -9.80 -1.46
N PRO A 217 5.63 -10.02 -1.46
CA PRO A 217 6.23 -11.27 -1.00
C PRO A 217 5.95 -11.60 0.46
N LEU A 218 6.01 -10.64 1.38
CA LEU A 218 5.83 -10.96 2.80
C LEU A 218 4.41 -11.43 3.10
N SER A 219 3.40 -10.69 2.61
CA SER A 219 2.00 -11.06 2.80
C SER A 219 1.68 -12.42 2.21
N ASN A 220 2.18 -12.69 0.99
CA ASN A 220 1.99 -13.98 0.36
C ASN A 220 2.60 -15.13 1.17
N LEU A 221 3.82 -14.97 1.66
CA LEU A 221 4.51 -15.99 2.46
C LEU A 221 3.81 -16.20 3.80
N LEU A 222 3.37 -15.13 4.45
CA LEU A 222 2.72 -15.20 5.75
C LEU A 222 1.36 -15.88 5.69
N LEU A 223 0.54 -15.54 4.67
CA LEU A 223 -0.82 -16.06 4.54
C LEU A 223 -0.87 -17.44 3.88
N TYR A 224 0.02 -17.72 2.91
CA TYR A 224 -0.05 -18.90 2.05
C TYR A 224 1.19 -19.80 2.13
N GLY A 225 2.24 -19.42 2.84
CA GLY A 225 3.51 -20.15 2.88
C GLY A 225 4.27 -20.15 1.55
N GLN A 226 3.72 -19.50 0.53
CA GLN A 226 4.26 -19.41 -0.82
C GLN A 226 4.09 -17.98 -1.35
N THR A 227 4.87 -17.64 -2.36
CA THR A 227 4.72 -16.38 -3.10
C THR A 227 4.75 -16.66 -4.59
N ALA A 228 4.33 -15.68 -5.39
CA ALA A 228 4.32 -15.78 -6.85
C ALA A 228 5.63 -16.34 -7.42
N ASP A 229 5.55 -17.09 -8.51
CA ASP A 229 6.72 -17.54 -9.28
C ASP A 229 7.27 -16.38 -10.13
N VAL A 230 7.94 -15.45 -9.42
CA VAL A 230 8.53 -14.26 -10.07
C VAL A 230 9.72 -14.60 -10.97
N GLU A 231 10.30 -15.81 -10.84
CA GLU A 231 11.29 -16.32 -11.79
C GLU A 231 10.64 -16.62 -13.14
N ALA A 232 9.50 -17.31 -13.14
CA ALA A 232 8.71 -17.54 -14.33
C ALA A 232 8.19 -16.24 -14.95
N ALA A 233 7.69 -15.32 -14.11
CA ALA A 233 7.27 -14.00 -14.56
C ALA A 233 8.41 -13.22 -15.25
N LYS A 234 9.61 -13.21 -14.63
CA LYS A 234 10.82 -12.60 -15.22
C LYS A 234 11.19 -13.25 -16.56
N LYS A 235 11.19 -14.58 -16.61
CA LYS A 235 11.50 -15.33 -17.85
C LYS A 235 10.50 -15.07 -18.97
N ALA A 236 9.23 -14.92 -18.64
CA ALA A 236 8.17 -14.56 -19.58
C ALA A 236 8.23 -13.09 -20.04
N GLY A 237 8.99 -12.25 -19.33
CA GLY A 237 9.07 -10.81 -19.63
C GLY A 237 7.92 -9.99 -19.05
N VAL A 238 7.20 -10.51 -18.06
CA VAL A 238 6.18 -9.75 -17.30
C VAL A 238 6.86 -8.62 -16.55
N ARG A 239 6.33 -7.40 -16.65
CA ARG A 239 6.78 -6.29 -15.81
C ARG A 239 6.29 -6.50 -14.40
N ILE A 240 7.21 -6.38 -13.43
CA ILE A 240 6.94 -6.63 -12.03
C ILE A 240 7.06 -5.31 -11.27
N GLY A 241 5.99 -4.92 -10.59
CA GLY A 241 5.99 -3.88 -9.56
C GLY A 241 5.99 -4.50 -8.16
N LEU A 242 6.18 -3.66 -7.14
CA LEU A 242 6.17 -4.09 -5.75
C LEU A 242 5.07 -3.35 -4.98
N GLY A 243 4.45 -4.02 -4.02
CA GLY A 243 3.49 -3.46 -3.10
C GLY A 243 3.63 -4.05 -1.70
N SER A 244 3.54 -3.20 -0.67
CA SER A 244 3.72 -3.63 0.72
C SER A 244 2.47 -4.26 1.33
N ASP A 245 1.36 -4.28 0.60
CA ASP A 245 0.05 -4.77 0.99
C ASP A 245 -0.52 -3.97 2.18
N TRP A 246 -0.33 -4.43 3.40
CA TRP A 246 -0.78 -3.79 4.62
C TRP A 246 0.06 -4.20 5.85
N SER A 247 0.00 -3.39 6.95
CA SER A 247 0.73 -3.74 8.17
C SER A 247 0.30 -5.07 8.83
N PRO A 248 -0.99 -5.51 8.76
CA PRO A 248 -1.40 -6.77 9.38
C PRO A 248 -0.76 -8.05 8.83
N SER A 249 -0.38 -8.10 7.55
CA SER A 249 0.33 -9.26 7.00
C SER A 249 1.55 -8.90 6.14
N GLY A 250 1.84 -7.62 5.99
CA GLY A 250 2.96 -7.13 5.18
C GLY A 250 4.13 -6.59 6.01
N SER A 251 5.08 -5.99 5.34
CA SER A 251 6.36 -5.53 5.89
C SER A 251 6.29 -4.15 6.58
N LYS A 252 5.11 -3.61 6.84
CA LYS A 252 4.82 -2.27 7.37
C LYS A 252 5.14 -1.11 6.43
N SER A 253 6.05 -1.27 5.49
CA SER A 253 6.44 -0.23 4.53
C SER A 253 7.03 -0.84 3.27
N LEU A 254 6.98 -0.08 2.18
CA LEU A 254 7.59 -0.49 0.92
C LEU A 254 9.11 -0.67 1.05
N LEU A 255 9.77 0.08 1.93
CA LEU A 255 11.20 -0.10 2.23
C LEU A 255 11.48 -1.48 2.85
N GLY A 256 10.59 -1.94 3.72
CA GLY A 256 10.63 -3.32 4.26
C GLY A 256 10.38 -4.35 3.18
N GLU A 257 9.39 -4.13 2.31
CA GLU A 257 9.03 -5.06 1.25
C GLU A 257 10.16 -5.24 0.21
N LEU A 258 10.89 -4.17 -0.11
CA LEU A 258 12.12 -4.24 -0.92
C LEU A 258 13.16 -5.20 -0.32
N LYS A 259 13.32 -5.20 1.01
CA LYS A 259 14.23 -6.11 1.70
C LYS A 259 13.75 -7.55 1.62
N VAL A 260 12.44 -7.79 1.80
CA VAL A 260 11.85 -9.13 1.66
C VAL A 260 12.01 -9.63 0.24
N ALA A 261 11.75 -8.79 -0.76
CA ALA A 261 11.95 -9.15 -2.18
C ALA A 261 13.40 -9.56 -2.46
N ARG A 262 14.38 -8.82 -1.88
CA ARG A 262 15.82 -9.16 -1.99
C ARG A 262 16.15 -10.50 -1.34
N ILE A 263 15.63 -10.76 -0.14
CA ILE A 263 15.83 -12.01 0.58
C ILE A 263 15.27 -13.19 -0.22
N VAL A 264 14.02 -13.09 -0.68
CA VAL A 264 13.36 -14.14 -1.48
C VAL A 264 14.11 -14.37 -2.79
N ALA A 265 14.55 -13.31 -3.47
CA ALA A 265 15.28 -13.41 -4.72
C ALA A 265 16.63 -14.12 -4.55
N ALA A 266 17.32 -13.85 -3.46
CA ALA A 266 18.59 -14.50 -3.12
C ALA A 266 18.39 -15.97 -2.74
N GLU A 267 17.41 -16.27 -1.86
CA GLU A 267 17.15 -17.63 -1.38
C GLU A 267 16.73 -18.58 -2.52
N ARG A 268 15.95 -18.08 -3.47
CA ARG A 268 15.45 -18.86 -4.59
C ARG A 268 16.33 -18.80 -5.85
N ASP A 269 17.49 -18.13 -5.80
CA ASP A 269 18.42 -17.92 -6.91
C ASP A 269 17.73 -17.38 -8.19
N ILE A 270 16.79 -16.43 -8.02
CA ILE A 270 15.99 -15.85 -9.12
C ILE A 270 16.84 -14.98 -10.06
N GLY A 271 17.99 -14.52 -9.57
CA GLY A 271 18.92 -13.69 -10.35
C GLY A 271 18.43 -12.25 -10.57
N PHE A 272 17.65 -11.68 -9.65
CA PHE A 272 17.40 -10.25 -9.62
C PHE A 272 18.61 -9.51 -9.05
N SER A 273 19.04 -8.45 -9.72
CA SER A 273 19.98 -7.47 -9.16
C SER A 273 19.25 -6.50 -8.23
N ASP A 274 19.98 -5.89 -7.30
CA ASP A 274 19.45 -4.83 -6.42
C ASP A 274 18.82 -3.67 -7.23
N ARG A 275 19.38 -3.38 -8.42
CA ARG A 275 18.81 -2.40 -9.35
C ARG A 275 17.43 -2.80 -9.88
N GLU A 276 17.22 -4.06 -10.25
CA GLU A 276 15.93 -4.55 -10.72
C GLU A 276 14.91 -4.54 -9.59
N ILE A 277 15.30 -4.94 -8.36
CA ILE A 277 14.41 -4.89 -7.20
C ILE A 277 13.98 -3.46 -6.89
N LEU A 278 14.92 -2.51 -6.89
CA LEU A 278 14.57 -1.09 -6.69
C LEU A 278 13.68 -0.56 -7.81
N ALA A 279 13.89 -0.99 -9.05
CA ALA A 279 13.07 -0.58 -10.19
C ALA A 279 11.59 -0.98 -10.00
N MET A 280 11.29 -2.08 -9.32
CA MET A 280 9.90 -2.52 -9.04
C MET A 280 9.11 -1.50 -8.22
N SER A 281 9.76 -0.65 -7.44
CA SER A 281 9.13 0.41 -6.64
C SER A 281 9.40 1.84 -7.17
N THR A 282 10.01 1.95 -8.34
CA THR A 282 10.32 3.25 -8.97
C THR A 282 9.96 3.25 -10.45
N ARG A 283 10.91 2.98 -11.33
CA ARG A 283 10.73 3.01 -12.79
C ARG A 283 9.62 2.06 -13.26
N ASP A 284 9.67 0.80 -12.86
CA ASP A 284 8.73 -0.22 -13.32
C ASP A 284 7.33 0.03 -12.75
N ALA A 285 7.24 0.53 -11.52
CA ALA A 285 5.98 0.98 -10.94
C ALA A 285 5.37 2.16 -11.73
N ALA A 286 6.17 3.16 -12.09
CA ALA A 286 5.72 4.28 -12.91
C ALA A 286 5.29 3.84 -14.32
N GLU A 287 5.98 2.86 -14.91
CA GLU A 287 5.60 2.30 -16.21
C GLU A 287 4.28 1.51 -16.15
N ILE A 288 4.03 0.77 -15.06
CA ILE A 288 2.75 0.08 -14.83
C ILE A 288 1.60 1.10 -14.75
N LEU A 289 1.78 2.18 -14.02
CA LEU A 289 0.80 3.27 -13.89
C LEU A 289 0.65 4.13 -15.15
N LYS A 290 1.52 3.98 -16.16
CA LYS A 290 1.62 4.85 -17.34
C LYS A 290 2.11 6.27 -17.00
N TRP A 291 2.92 6.41 -15.97
CA TRP A 291 3.47 7.66 -15.45
C TRP A 291 4.97 7.85 -15.75
N SER A 292 5.55 6.99 -16.58
CA SER A 292 7.00 6.99 -16.85
C SER A 292 7.55 8.30 -17.40
N ASP A 293 6.72 9.12 -18.04
CA ASP A 293 7.13 10.44 -18.54
C ASP A 293 7.24 11.49 -17.43
N ALA A 294 6.55 11.28 -16.30
CA ALA A 294 6.47 12.21 -15.18
C ALA A 294 7.25 11.74 -13.94
N LEU A 295 7.30 10.45 -13.65
CA LEU A 295 7.82 9.87 -12.40
C LEU A 295 8.72 8.65 -12.64
N GLY A 296 9.20 8.05 -11.55
CA GLY A 296 9.92 6.76 -11.53
C GLY A 296 11.42 6.84 -11.75
N SER A 297 11.95 7.97 -12.20
CA SER A 297 13.38 8.18 -12.39
C SER A 297 13.78 9.65 -12.20
N ILE A 298 15.08 9.88 -11.98
CA ILE A 298 15.64 11.23 -11.84
C ILE A 298 16.14 11.68 -13.22
N GLU A 299 15.27 12.35 -13.96
CA GLU A 299 15.54 12.83 -15.31
C GLU A 299 15.02 14.26 -15.49
N ALA A 300 15.68 15.02 -16.38
CA ALA A 300 15.24 16.37 -16.72
C ALA A 300 13.81 16.33 -17.33
N GLY A 301 12.96 17.24 -16.90
CA GLY A 301 11.56 17.31 -17.32
C GLY A 301 10.59 16.57 -16.40
N LYS A 302 11.04 15.55 -15.67
CA LYS A 302 10.17 14.83 -14.72
C LYS A 302 9.93 15.63 -13.45
N ARG A 303 8.89 15.24 -12.72
CA ARG A 303 8.54 15.79 -11.40
C ARG A 303 9.64 15.48 -10.39
N ALA A 304 9.73 16.29 -9.36
CA ALA A 304 10.71 16.11 -8.30
C ALA A 304 10.13 15.34 -7.12
N ASP A 305 9.82 14.07 -7.34
CA ASP A 305 9.53 13.11 -6.29
C ASP A 305 10.83 12.40 -5.94
N LEU A 306 11.40 12.70 -4.77
CA LEU A 306 12.77 12.33 -4.43
C LEU A 306 12.82 11.75 -3.00
N LEU A 307 13.67 10.75 -2.85
CA LEU A 307 14.06 10.19 -1.56
C LEU A 307 15.57 10.38 -1.37
N VAL A 308 15.98 10.95 -0.25
CA VAL A 308 17.39 11.09 0.10
C VAL A 308 17.72 10.20 1.29
N VAL A 309 18.65 9.28 1.09
CA VAL A 309 19.14 8.39 2.13
C VAL A 309 20.55 8.84 2.54
N TYR A 310 20.76 9.05 3.85
CA TYR A 310 22.05 9.46 4.41
C TYR A 310 23.10 8.36 4.26
N GLY A 311 24.34 8.77 4.00
CA GLY A 311 25.45 7.87 3.82
C GLY A 311 25.83 7.71 2.35
N ARG A 312 26.94 7.02 2.12
CA ARG A 312 27.45 6.70 0.79
C ARG A 312 27.73 5.21 0.75
N SER A 313 27.02 4.49 -0.10
CA SER A 313 27.36 3.13 -0.49
C SER A 313 28.20 3.16 -1.77
N THR A 314 29.07 2.19 -1.95
CA THR A 314 29.78 1.97 -3.22
C THR A 314 28.82 1.51 -4.30
N ASP A 315 27.76 0.79 -3.92
CA ASP A 315 26.61 0.46 -4.75
C ASP A 315 25.36 1.19 -4.23
N PRO A 316 24.84 2.18 -4.95
CA PRO A 316 23.67 2.93 -4.51
C PRO A 316 22.41 2.07 -4.43
N TYR A 317 22.27 1.02 -5.23
CA TYR A 317 21.11 0.15 -5.20
C TYR A 317 21.08 -0.70 -3.92
N ALA A 318 22.19 -1.38 -3.61
CA ALA A 318 22.38 -2.06 -2.34
C ALA A 318 22.19 -1.09 -1.16
N GLY A 319 22.71 0.13 -1.27
CA GLY A 319 22.62 1.14 -0.22
C GLY A 319 21.19 1.52 0.18
N LEU A 320 20.23 1.52 -0.74
CA LEU A 320 18.82 1.73 -0.39
C LEU A 320 18.21 0.48 0.22
N LEU A 321 18.50 -0.69 -0.34
CA LEU A 321 17.95 -1.96 0.16
C LEU A 321 18.46 -2.35 1.55
N GLU A 322 19.53 -1.73 2.01
CA GLU A 322 20.11 -1.89 3.35
C GLU A 322 19.72 -0.74 4.30
N ALA A 323 19.15 0.34 3.78
CA ALA A 323 18.78 1.48 4.60
C ALA A 323 17.56 1.21 5.48
N GLY A 324 17.57 1.71 6.70
CA GLY A 324 16.38 1.83 7.57
C GLY A 324 15.79 3.24 7.53
N GLU A 325 14.62 3.44 8.16
CA GLU A 325 13.93 4.74 8.18
C GLU A 325 14.73 5.82 8.89
N THR A 326 15.62 5.44 9.82
CA THR A 326 16.52 6.38 10.48
C THR A 326 17.53 7.03 9.52
N GLN A 327 17.78 6.41 8.37
CA GLN A 327 18.68 6.92 7.34
C GLN A 327 17.96 7.78 6.29
N ILE A 328 16.62 7.76 6.23
CA ILE A 328 15.86 8.66 5.37
C ILE A 328 16.04 10.09 5.85
N SER A 329 16.75 10.91 5.09
CA SER A 329 17.10 12.27 5.48
C SER A 329 16.27 13.35 4.82
N LEU A 330 15.58 13.04 3.71
CA LEU A 330 14.64 13.94 3.05
C LEU A 330 13.70 13.16 2.13
N VAL A 331 12.42 13.51 2.16
CA VAL A 331 11.41 13.09 1.19
C VAL A 331 10.82 14.33 0.55
N VAL A 332 10.80 14.37 -0.77
CA VAL A 332 10.25 15.46 -1.58
C VAL A 332 9.15 14.89 -2.47
N ILE A 333 8.01 15.56 -2.52
CA ILE A 333 6.90 15.21 -3.40
C ILE A 333 6.57 16.45 -4.22
N ASP A 334 6.64 16.31 -5.53
CA ASP A 334 6.39 17.37 -6.50
C ASP A 334 7.19 18.66 -6.20
N GLY A 335 8.46 18.49 -5.85
CA GLY A 335 9.36 19.58 -5.49
C GLY A 335 9.17 20.15 -4.08
N VAL A 336 8.15 19.69 -3.33
CA VAL A 336 7.88 20.15 -1.97
C VAL A 336 8.49 19.20 -0.95
N PRO A 337 9.44 19.63 -0.11
CA PRO A 337 9.97 18.83 0.98
C PRO A 337 8.89 18.51 2.02
N ARG A 338 8.67 17.22 2.28
CA ARG A 338 7.60 16.74 3.17
C ARG A 338 8.11 16.22 4.50
N VAL A 339 9.18 15.45 4.48
CA VAL A 339 9.85 14.93 5.68
C VAL A 339 11.35 15.06 5.51
N GLY A 340 12.06 15.43 6.57
CA GLY A 340 13.50 15.44 6.53
C GLY A 340 14.14 15.78 7.86
N ASN A 341 15.48 15.71 7.92
CA ASN A 341 16.21 16.24 9.04
C ASN A 341 16.16 17.79 9.05
N GLU A 342 16.24 18.39 10.23
CA GLU A 342 16.06 19.84 10.40
C GLU A 342 17.03 20.65 9.52
N ARG A 343 18.26 20.19 9.36
CA ARG A 343 19.27 20.88 8.55
C ARG A 343 18.87 21.02 7.08
N LEU A 344 18.25 19.97 6.50
CA LEU A 344 17.77 20.01 5.12
C LEU A 344 16.47 20.81 5.01
N MET A 345 15.56 20.62 5.96
CA MET A 345 14.24 21.26 5.95
C MET A 345 14.29 22.77 6.26
N SER A 346 15.31 23.25 7.00
CA SER A 346 15.42 24.65 7.41
C SER A 346 15.49 25.65 6.24
N SER A 347 15.92 25.20 5.08
CA SER A 347 15.98 26.05 3.86
C SER A 347 14.63 26.20 3.16
N PHE A 348 13.63 25.45 3.55
CA PHE A 348 12.34 25.39 2.85
C PHE A 348 11.17 25.93 3.66
N GLY A 349 11.28 26.07 5.00
CA GLY A 349 10.20 26.45 5.95
C GLY A 349 8.86 26.83 5.37
N PRO A 350 7.80 26.99 6.13
CA PRO A 350 7.60 26.47 7.48
C PRO A 350 7.28 24.97 7.49
N TRP A 351 7.54 24.32 8.60
CA TRP A 351 7.17 22.93 8.84
C TRP A 351 6.09 22.83 9.93
N THR A 352 5.31 21.73 9.89
CA THR A 352 4.15 21.58 10.76
C THR A 352 4.50 21.00 12.12
N GLU A 353 5.40 20.04 12.19
CA GLU A 353 5.77 19.43 13.47
C GLU A 353 7.14 18.74 13.45
N ARG A 354 7.63 18.46 14.67
CA ARG A 354 8.82 17.63 14.91
C ARG A 354 8.39 16.23 15.31
N TRP A 355 9.07 15.25 14.75
CA TRP A 355 8.90 13.84 15.04
C TRP A 355 10.23 13.17 15.29
N ARG A 356 10.22 12.03 15.98
CA ARG A 356 11.42 11.24 16.20
C ARG A 356 11.18 9.85 15.65
N VAL A 357 12.11 9.37 14.82
CA VAL A 357 12.21 7.99 14.35
C VAL A 357 13.40 7.38 15.08
N GLU A 358 13.13 6.56 16.09
CA GLU A 358 14.14 6.02 17.02
C GLU A 358 15.01 7.15 17.62
N SER A 359 16.27 7.24 17.17
CA SER A 359 17.22 8.28 17.58
C SER A 359 17.30 9.48 16.63
N ALA A 360 16.65 9.41 15.46
CA ALA A 360 16.75 10.41 14.42
C ALA A 360 15.60 11.45 14.50
N GLU A 361 15.97 12.71 14.69
CA GLU A 361 15.00 13.82 14.64
C GLU A 361 14.59 14.10 13.20
N ARG A 362 13.25 14.28 13.00
CA ARG A 362 12.63 14.63 11.72
C ARG A 362 11.72 15.84 11.88
N VAL A 363 11.57 16.54 10.79
CA VAL A 363 10.62 17.63 10.64
C VAL A 363 9.65 17.27 9.53
N LEU A 364 8.37 17.46 9.76
CA LEU A 364 7.30 17.19 8.81
C LEU A 364 6.69 18.50 8.30
N ASN A 365 6.45 18.56 7.01
CA ASN A 365 5.66 19.57 6.34
C ASN A 365 4.40 18.94 5.78
N LEU A 366 3.31 19.03 6.53
CA LEU A 366 1.98 18.49 6.17
C LEU A 366 1.06 19.56 5.59
N SER A 367 1.59 20.78 5.32
CA SER A 367 0.81 21.87 4.74
C SER A 367 0.45 21.57 3.28
N GLN A 368 -0.75 21.94 2.89
CA GLN A 368 -1.27 21.86 1.53
C GLN A 368 -1.92 23.22 1.20
N GLU A 369 -1.89 23.64 -0.07
CA GLU A 369 -2.58 24.87 -0.53
C GLU A 369 -4.08 24.78 -0.27
N SER A 370 -4.65 23.61 -0.49
CA SER A 370 -6.02 23.27 -0.18
C SER A 370 -6.04 21.99 0.63
N ALA A 371 -6.04 22.12 1.96
CA ALA A 371 -6.08 20.96 2.83
C ALA A 371 -7.40 20.19 2.65
N ASP A 372 -7.32 18.86 2.54
CA ASP A 372 -8.52 18.03 2.49
C ASP A 372 -9.36 18.26 3.76
N PRO A 373 -10.65 18.59 3.62
CA PRO A 373 -11.50 18.93 4.75
C PRO A 373 -11.65 17.80 5.79
N VAL A 374 -11.40 16.55 5.38
CA VAL A 374 -11.44 15.40 6.31
C VAL A 374 -10.35 15.50 7.34
N VAL A 375 -9.13 15.85 6.93
CA VAL A 375 -7.97 15.88 7.84
C VAL A 375 -7.67 17.29 8.37
N GLY A 376 -7.88 18.31 7.54
CA GLY A 376 -7.63 19.69 7.91
C GLY A 376 -6.19 19.90 8.41
N ALA A 377 -6.06 20.51 9.59
CA ALA A 377 -4.77 20.81 10.21
C ALA A 377 -4.29 19.74 11.22
N LEU A 378 -4.89 18.55 11.25
CA LEU A 378 -4.54 17.49 12.20
C LEU A 378 -3.07 17.12 12.06
N THR A 379 -2.34 17.13 13.16
CA THR A 379 -0.92 16.72 13.23
C THR A 379 -0.78 15.21 13.38
N LEU A 380 0.41 14.67 13.06
CA LEU A 380 0.72 13.26 13.30
C LEU A 380 0.60 12.89 14.78
N ARG A 381 1.03 13.79 15.69
CA ARG A 381 0.95 13.57 17.13
C ARG A 381 -0.49 13.43 17.60
N GLU A 382 -1.36 14.33 17.18
CA GLU A 382 -2.78 14.29 17.53
C GLU A 382 -3.46 13.05 16.95
N ALA A 383 -3.15 12.69 15.71
CA ALA A 383 -3.64 11.48 15.06
C ALA A 383 -3.20 10.21 15.81
N ARG A 384 -1.91 10.12 16.16
CA ARG A 384 -1.37 9.02 16.97
C ARG A 384 -2.07 8.90 18.31
N ASP A 385 -2.23 10.01 19.04
CA ASP A 385 -2.77 10.00 20.39
C ASP A 385 -4.25 9.59 20.36
N ARG A 386 -5.03 10.08 19.39
CA ARG A 386 -6.42 9.64 19.15
C ARG A 386 -6.50 8.14 18.83
N LEU A 387 -5.69 7.65 17.88
CA LEU A 387 -5.73 6.25 17.50
C LEU A 387 -5.31 5.32 18.64
N ARG A 388 -4.31 5.73 19.43
CA ARG A 388 -3.90 4.98 20.62
C ARG A 388 -5.04 4.88 21.64
N ASP A 389 -5.73 5.99 21.88
CA ASP A 389 -6.91 6.01 22.76
C ASP A 389 -8.04 5.16 22.19
N GLY A 390 -8.36 5.31 20.89
CA GLY A 390 -9.41 4.56 20.22
C GLY A 390 -9.17 3.04 20.23
N LEU A 391 -7.96 2.62 19.92
CA LEU A 391 -7.59 1.19 19.93
C LEU A 391 -7.60 0.60 21.34
N ALA A 392 -7.18 1.38 22.35
CA ALA A 392 -7.25 0.95 23.75
C ALA A 392 -8.69 0.82 24.28
N ASN A 393 -9.63 1.57 23.69
CA ASN A 393 -11.04 1.63 24.12
C ASN A 393 -12.02 1.01 23.09
N LEU A 394 -11.54 0.15 22.18
CA LEU A 394 -12.35 -0.44 21.11
C LEU A 394 -13.69 -1.05 21.55
N PRO A 395 -13.77 -1.85 22.65
CA PRO A 395 -15.05 -2.42 23.09
C PRO A 395 -16.08 -1.35 23.46
N GLU A 396 -15.63 -0.25 24.08
CA GLU A 396 -16.54 0.85 24.46
C GLU A 396 -17.01 1.65 23.25
N LEU A 397 -16.08 2.00 22.35
CA LEU A 397 -16.41 2.67 21.08
C LEU A 397 -17.37 1.83 20.23
N ALA A 398 -17.18 0.52 20.19
CA ALA A 398 -18.08 -0.38 19.50
C ALA A 398 -19.48 -0.35 20.11
N ARG A 399 -19.58 -0.37 21.46
CA ARG A 399 -20.86 -0.28 22.18
C ARG A 399 -21.57 1.02 21.88
N GLU A 400 -20.86 2.14 21.94
CA GLU A 400 -21.43 3.45 21.63
C GLU A 400 -21.93 3.52 20.19
N LEU A 401 -21.12 3.03 19.23
CA LEU A 401 -21.49 2.99 17.81
C LEU A 401 -22.73 2.13 17.55
N GLU A 402 -22.84 0.97 18.18
CA GLU A 402 -23.98 0.05 18.01
C GLU A 402 -25.25 0.57 18.69
N GLN A 403 -25.14 1.25 19.82
CA GLN A 403 -26.26 1.83 20.56
C GLN A 403 -26.73 3.19 20.00
N MET A 404 -25.95 3.79 19.12
CA MET A 404 -26.28 5.08 18.52
C MET A 404 -27.55 5.00 17.68
N ALA A 405 -28.54 5.85 18.01
CA ALA A 405 -29.78 5.88 17.26
C ALA A 405 -29.58 6.20 15.77
N PRO A 406 -30.29 5.54 14.86
CA PRO A 406 -30.13 5.76 13.42
C PRO A 406 -30.28 7.23 13.00
N ALA A 407 -31.18 7.97 13.64
CA ALA A 407 -31.37 9.39 13.37
C ALA A 407 -30.16 10.27 13.75
N VAL A 408 -29.44 9.93 14.82
CA VAL A 408 -28.21 10.62 15.22
C VAL A 408 -27.09 10.29 14.24
N ARG A 409 -26.98 9.03 13.84
CA ARG A 409 -26.00 8.57 12.85
C ARG A 409 -26.20 9.24 11.49
N ALA A 410 -27.44 9.44 11.06
CA ALA A 410 -27.79 10.09 9.79
C ALA A 410 -27.62 11.62 9.81
N ALA A 411 -27.65 12.25 11.00
CA ALA A 411 -27.53 13.70 11.15
C ALA A 411 -26.09 14.22 11.08
N TRP A 412 -25.09 13.34 11.06
CA TRP A 412 -23.69 13.72 11.04
C TRP A 412 -23.18 13.85 9.62
N PRO A 413 -22.71 15.03 9.19
CA PRO A 413 -21.99 15.17 7.94
C PRO A 413 -20.62 14.53 8.12
N GLN A 414 -20.48 13.24 7.78
CA GLN A 414 -19.26 12.53 8.07
C GLN A 414 -18.82 11.67 6.92
N TRP A 415 -17.52 11.62 6.80
CA TRP A 415 -16.82 10.65 6.01
C TRP A 415 -16.59 9.39 6.85
N SER A 416 -16.77 8.23 6.25
CA SER A 416 -16.34 6.94 6.76
C SER A 416 -15.28 6.35 5.82
N LEU A 417 -14.43 5.48 6.35
CA LEU A 417 -13.53 4.69 5.51
C LEU A 417 -14.35 3.69 4.70
N VAL A 418 -14.04 3.56 3.41
CA VAL A 418 -14.45 2.41 2.62
C VAL A 418 -13.43 1.30 2.91
N LEU A 419 -13.91 0.22 3.51
CA LEU A 419 -13.08 -0.94 3.82
C LEU A 419 -13.26 -2.00 2.74
N ASP A 420 -12.21 -2.72 2.43
CA ASP A 420 -12.12 -3.64 1.30
C ASP A 420 -13.17 -4.77 1.29
N HIS A 421 -13.77 -5.06 2.42
CA HIS A 421 -14.85 -6.04 2.57
C HIS A 421 -16.25 -5.42 2.69
N GLU A 422 -16.36 -4.10 2.60
CA GLU A 422 -17.61 -3.36 2.51
C GLU A 422 -17.75 -2.78 1.10
N GLU A 423 -17.99 -3.61 0.10
CA GLU A 423 -18.22 -3.11 -1.26
C GLU A 423 -19.44 -2.19 -1.29
N PRO A 424 -19.33 -1.01 -1.96
CA PRO A 424 -20.51 -0.24 -2.33
C PRO A 424 -21.39 -1.10 -3.23
N LEU A 425 -22.69 -0.98 -3.08
CA LEU A 425 -23.73 -1.75 -3.81
C LEU A 425 -23.74 -1.55 -5.34
N ASP A 426 -22.86 -0.73 -5.89
CA ASP A 426 -22.75 -0.54 -7.35
C ASP A 426 -21.78 -1.55 -7.96
N THR A 427 -22.32 -2.69 -8.28
CA THR A 427 -21.60 -3.88 -8.66
C THR A 427 -21.96 -4.29 -10.06
N ALA A 428 -21.30 -3.70 -11.02
CA ALA A 428 -21.32 -4.21 -12.39
C ALA A 428 -20.50 -5.52 -12.54
N ILE A 429 -19.65 -5.83 -11.56
CA ILE A 429 -18.80 -7.04 -11.55
C ILE A 429 -18.79 -7.56 -10.11
N ARG A 430 -19.58 -8.59 -9.82
CA ARG A 430 -19.54 -9.33 -8.55
C ARG A 430 -18.92 -10.70 -8.80
N PRO A 431 -18.04 -11.19 -7.93
CA PRO A 431 -17.75 -12.60 -7.91
C PRO A 431 -19.00 -13.36 -7.46
N HIS A 432 -19.61 -14.14 -8.34
CA HIS A 432 -20.61 -15.13 -7.98
C HIS A 432 -19.88 -16.43 -7.68
N PHE A 433 -19.78 -16.75 -6.44
CA PHE A 433 -19.44 -18.10 -6.03
C PHE A 433 -20.77 -18.82 -5.80
N GLY A 434 -21.32 -19.44 -6.84
CA GLY A 434 -22.40 -20.38 -6.90
C GLY A 434 -23.42 -20.42 -5.72
N GLU A 435 -23.97 -21.58 -5.41
CA GLU A 435 -24.96 -21.82 -4.32
C GLU A 435 -24.49 -21.42 -2.90
N GLU A 436 -23.20 -21.14 -2.69
CA GLU A 436 -22.64 -20.61 -1.44
C GLU A 436 -23.12 -19.19 -1.09
N SER A 437 -23.65 -18.43 -2.05
CA SER A 437 -24.18 -17.08 -1.78
C SER A 437 -25.38 -17.08 -0.84
N ALA A 438 -26.22 -18.12 -0.88
CA ALA A 438 -27.35 -18.26 0.03
C ALA A 438 -26.93 -18.66 1.45
N THR A 439 -25.89 -19.48 1.56
CA THR A 439 -25.26 -19.87 2.83
C THR A 439 -24.55 -18.66 3.45
N ARG A 440 -23.91 -17.81 2.64
CA ARG A 440 -23.25 -16.57 3.06
C ARG A 440 -24.21 -15.56 3.72
N LEU A 441 -25.43 -15.43 3.21
CA LEU A 441 -26.47 -14.61 3.85
C LEU A 441 -26.93 -15.19 5.19
N ALA A 442 -27.04 -16.52 5.30
CA ALA A 442 -27.40 -17.20 6.54
C ALA A 442 -26.25 -17.10 7.58
N GLU A 443 -25.00 -17.27 7.17
CA GLU A 443 -23.83 -17.12 8.04
C GLU A 443 -23.63 -15.68 8.50
N VAL A 444 -23.85 -14.68 7.65
CA VAL A 444 -23.85 -13.25 8.03
C VAL A 444 -24.98 -12.94 9.00
N MET A 445 -26.10 -13.63 8.94
CA MET A 445 -27.20 -13.48 9.89
C MET A 445 -26.97 -14.20 11.22
N VAL A 446 -26.26 -15.32 11.23
CA VAL A 446 -25.89 -16.08 12.45
C VAL A 446 -24.67 -15.48 13.16
N ALA A 447 -23.77 -14.79 12.44
CA ALA A 447 -22.56 -14.15 12.99
C ALA A 447 -22.81 -12.74 13.55
N ARG A 448 -24.00 -12.39 14.03
CA ARG A 448 -24.28 -11.13 14.74
C ARG A 448 -23.95 -11.21 16.23
N GLN A 449 -22.78 -11.72 16.56
CA GLN A 449 -22.18 -11.33 17.85
C GLN A 449 -21.88 -9.84 17.77
N ALA A 450 -22.35 -9.08 18.74
CA ALA A 450 -22.11 -7.64 18.80
C ALA A 450 -20.59 -7.35 18.79
N LEU A 451 -20.17 -6.33 18.06
CA LEU A 451 -18.74 -6.00 17.97
C LEU A 451 -18.13 -5.73 19.35
N PHE A 452 -18.87 -5.07 20.25
CA PHE A 452 -18.39 -4.76 21.59
C PHE A 452 -18.11 -6.01 22.47
N GLU A 453 -18.72 -7.17 22.15
CA GLU A 453 -18.46 -8.45 22.82
C GLU A 453 -17.24 -9.19 22.22
N LEU A 454 -16.94 -8.90 20.96
CA LEU A 454 -15.87 -9.55 20.21
C LEU A 454 -14.54 -8.82 20.35
N LEU A 455 -14.58 -7.49 20.33
CA LEU A 455 -13.38 -6.67 20.28
C LEU A 455 -12.66 -6.63 21.62
N ILE A 456 -11.35 -6.49 21.54
CA ILE A 456 -10.45 -6.31 22.69
C ILE A 456 -9.64 -5.03 22.47
N PRO A 457 -9.10 -4.43 23.54
CA PRO A 457 -8.11 -3.36 23.40
C PRO A 457 -6.91 -3.82 22.56
N LEU A 458 -6.45 -2.93 21.67
CA LEU A 458 -5.28 -3.16 20.82
C LEU A 458 -4.27 -2.02 20.98
N ASP A 459 -3.03 -2.31 20.67
CA ASP A 459 -1.98 -1.31 20.55
C ASP A 459 -1.96 -0.73 19.12
N LEU A 460 -1.69 0.58 19.02
CA LEU A 460 -1.42 1.23 17.76
C LEU A 460 -0.10 0.74 17.18
N ASP A 461 -0.10 0.34 15.93
CA ASP A 461 1.12 -0.03 15.22
C ASP A 461 2.06 1.20 15.08
N PRO A 462 3.32 1.14 15.53
CA PRO A 462 4.26 2.24 15.38
C PRO A 462 4.45 2.67 13.92
N PRO A 463 4.75 3.97 13.64
CA PRO A 463 4.76 4.46 12.26
C PRO A 463 5.94 3.94 11.43
N THR A 464 6.99 3.42 12.06
CA THR A 464 8.18 2.86 11.38
C THR A 464 8.58 1.52 11.98
N VAL A 465 9.34 0.74 11.23
CA VAL A 465 9.95 -0.50 11.75
C VAL A 465 11.00 -0.17 12.81
N SER A 466 11.77 0.90 12.60
CA SER A 466 12.78 1.36 13.55
C SER A 466 12.20 1.68 14.95
N ASP A 467 10.94 2.10 15.03
CA ASP A 467 10.25 2.38 16.30
C ASP A 467 9.52 1.15 16.88
N ASP A 468 9.46 0.04 16.13
CA ASP A 468 8.67 -1.14 16.50
C ASP A 468 9.52 -2.36 16.87
N ARG A 469 10.02 -2.36 18.09
CA ARG A 469 10.75 -3.53 18.64
C ARG A 469 9.88 -4.79 18.69
N ALA A 470 8.58 -4.66 18.69
CA ALA A 470 7.66 -5.79 18.73
C ALA A 470 7.46 -6.42 17.35
N PHE A 471 7.68 -5.70 16.27
CA PHE A 471 7.52 -6.21 14.90
C PHE A 471 8.37 -7.45 14.65
N PHE A 472 9.68 -7.37 14.88
CA PHE A 472 10.57 -8.50 14.64
C PHE A 472 10.31 -9.67 15.58
N ARG A 473 9.90 -9.38 16.84
CA ARG A 473 9.47 -10.44 17.76
C ARG A 473 8.23 -11.16 17.23
N ARG A 474 7.19 -10.40 16.79
CA ARG A 474 5.99 -10.99 16.19
C ARG A 474 6.35 -11.79 14.94
N LEU A 475 7.21 -11.25 14.08
CA LEU A 475 7.67 -11.94 12.87
C LEU A 475 8.37 -13.26 13.18
N SER A 476 9.22 -13.31 14.23
CA SER A 476 9.91 -14.53 14.66
C SER A 476 8.99 -15.55 15.35
N GLU A 477 7.83 -15.13 15.83
CA GLU A 477 6.80 -16.00 16.41
C GLU A 477 5.85 -16.58 15.34
N GLU A 478 5.92 -16.08 14.08
CA GLU A 478 5.11 -16.58 12.97
C GLU A 478 5.63 -17.94 12.48
N THR A 479 4.82 -18.96 12.69
CA THR A 479 5.14 -20.33 12.26
C THR A 479 4.91 -20.59 10.78
N ASN A 480 4.24 -19.64 10.09
CA ASN A 480 3.89 -19.73 8.68
C ASN A 480 5.00 -19.19 7.78
N LEU A 481 5.86 -18.32 8.32
CA LEU A 481 6.95 -17.73 7.54
C LEU A 481 8.14 -18.68 7.44
N PRO A 482 8.77 -18.75 6.26
CA PRO A 482 10.04 -19.44 6.12
C PRO A 482 11.14 -18.78 6.97
N ASP A 483 12.02 -19.59 7.55
CA ASP A 483 13.11 -19.14 8.44
C ASP A 483 14.00 -18.08 7.78
N TYR A 484 14.26 -18.17 6.47
CA TYR A 484 15.08 -17.22 5.75
C TYR A 484 14.49 -15.79 5.72
N VAL A 485 13.17 -15.64 5.91
CA VAL A 485 12.50 -14.33 6.03
C VAL A 485 12.48 -13.89 7.49
N SER A 486 12.01 -14.74 8.41
CA SER A 486 11.85 -14.39 9.83
C SER A 486 13.20 -14.09 10.50
N GLU A 487 14.29 -14.75 10.08
CA GLU A 487 15.65 -14.50 10.55
C GLU A 487 16.41 -13.45 9.72
N GLY A 488 16.19 -13.46 8.38
CA GLY A 488 16.92 -12.59 7.46
C GLY A 488 16.47 -11.12 7.49
N LEU A 489 15.18 -10.86 7.63
CA LEU A 489 14.66 -9.49 7.62
C LEU A 489 15.16 -8.63 8.80
N PRO A 490 15.22 -9.13 10.05
CA PRO A 490 15.76 -8.37 11.17
C PRO A 490 17.23 -7.95 10.98
N ALA A 491 18.02 -8.73 10.24
CA ALA A 491 19.42 -8.44 9.99
C ALA A 491 19.66 -7.27 9.02
N LEU A 492 18.62 -6.82 8.31
CA LEU A 492 18.66 -5.72 7.34
C LEU A 492 18.12 -4.38 7.89
N PHE A 493 17.73 -4.34 9.16
CA PHE A 493 17.31 -3.14 9.89
C PHE A 493 18.23 -2.83 11.05
#